data_924ee9d5d3255e96abaa6e82c0d2ba0a
#
_entry.id   924ee9d5d3255e96abaa6e82c0d2ba0a
#
_cell.length_a   1.000
_cell.length_b   1.000
_cell.length_c   1.000
_cell.angle_alpha   90.00
_cell.angle_beta   90.00
_cell.angle_gamma   90.00
#
_symmetry.space_group_name_H-M   'P 1'
#
loop_
_entity.id
_entity.type
_entity.pdbx_description
1 polymer ?
#
loop_
_entity_poly.entity_id
_entity_poly.type
_entity_poly.pdbx_seq_one_letter_code
_entity_poly.pdbx_strand_id
1 'polypeptide(L)'
;MRRFCLAAAMAAVTLGVAACGDTTASSATSPSTATALPAGAITIDVVGINGVRSFSPNPATVPPGHVVIWHNVDSVTHRVVLNDGQLDTGNLAPGAFSAPMTLDGSGAYHCSVHPSMVGAITGAG
;
A
#
# COMPACT_ATOMS: atom_id res chain seq x y z
N MET A 1 3.67 -5.10 -72.79
CA MET A 1 4.30 -4.09 -73.66
C MET A 1 5.09 -3.11 -72.82
N ARG A 2 6.39 -3.09 -73.10
CA ARG A 2 7.31 -1.93 -73.10
C ARG A 2 7.41 -1.15 -71.78
N ARG A 3 8.51 -0.79 -71.25
CA ARG A 3 9.99 -0.82 -71.49
C ARG A 3 10.59 -0.03 -70.31
N PHE A 4 11.63 -0.60 -69.72
CA PHE A 4 12.96 -0.05 -69.52
C PHE A 4 13.06 1.44 -69.19
N CYS A 5 13.72 1.72 -68.05
CA CYS A 5 14.93 2.48 -68.05
C CYS A 5 15.71 2.27 -66.76
N LEU A 6 16.92 1.78 -66.93
CA LEU A 6 18.03 1.82 -65.98
C LEU A 6 18.52 3.28 -65.82
N ALA A 7 18.92 3.64 -64.67
CA ALA A 7 20.00 4.57 -64.48
C ALA A 7 20.71 4.26 -63.16
N ALA A 8 21.94 3.82 -63.31
CA ALA A 8 22.91 3.72 -62.25
C ALA A 8 23.59 5.07 -62.03
N ALA A 9 23.97 5.35 -60.77
CA ALA A 9 25.21 6.07 -60.46
C ALA A 9 25.34 6.28 -58.94
N MET A 10 26.36 5.66 -58.40
CA MET A 10 27.55 6.13 -57.70
C MET A 10 27.38 6.55 -56.20
N ALA A 11 27.89 5.69 -55.41
CA ALA A 11 28.92 5.79 -54.35
C ALA A 11 29.16 7.17 -53.72
N ALA A 12 28.89 7.25 -52.44
CA ALA A 12 29.65 8.03 -51.48
C ALA A 12 29.75 7.26 -50.17
N VAL A 13 30.88 6.66 -49.91
CA VAL A 13 31.29 6.12 -48.65
C VAL A 13 31.64 7.30 -47.73
N THR A 14 30.85 7.55 -46.72
CA THR A 14 31.28 8.37 -45.57
C THR A 14 31.39 7.44 -44.39
N LEU A 15 32.61 7.18 -43.93
CA LEU A 15 32.91 6.61 -42.63
C LEU A 15 32.34 7.56 -41.55
N GLY A 16 31.24 7.22 -40.97
CA GLY A 16 30.71 7.83 -39.75
C GLY A 16 31.10 6.94 -38.58
N VAL A 17 31.95 7.48 -37.73
CA VAL A 17 32.38 6.87 -36.48
C VAL A 17 31.14 6.51 -35.65
N ALA A 18 30.95 5.21 -35.38
CA ALA A 18 29.97 4.71 -34.42
C ALA A 18 30.44 5.12 -33.01
N ALA A 19 29.87 6.18 -32.47
CA ALA A 19 29.90 6.43 -31.06
C ALA A 19 28.96 5.37 -30.42
N CYS A 20 29.53 4.39 -29.77
CA CYS A 20 28.82 3.56 -28.81
C CYS A 20 28.32 4.48 -27.68
N GLY A 21 27.08 4.92 -27.78
CA GLY A 21 26.37 5.46 -26.65
C GLY A 21 26.00 4.32 -25.74
N ASP A 22 26.73 4.15 -24.65
CA ASP A 22 26.32 3.38 -23.50
C ASP A 22 25.00 3.98 -22.99
N THR A 23 23.89 3.38 -23.43
CA THR A 23 22.62 3.60 -22.76
C THR A 23 22.65 2.73 -21.49
N THR A 24 23.33 3.23 -20.47
CA THR A 24 23.03 2.83 -19.12
C THR A 24 21.55 3.12 -18.89
N ALA A 25 20.74 2.08 -19.01
CA ALA A 25 19.39 2.11 -18.51
C ALA A 25 19.49 2.38 -17.00
N SER A 26 19.42 3.66 -16.64
CA SER A 26 19.21 4.07 -15.28
C SER A 26 17.85 3.48 -14.89
N SER A 27 17.88 2.34 -14.22
CA SER A 27 16.73 1.88 -13.44
C SER A 27 16.45 2.97 -12.44
N ALA A 28 15.53 3.86 -12.80
CA ALA A 28 14.92 4.74 -11.84
C ALA A 28 14.18 3.83 -10.85
N THR A 29 14.88 3.45 -9.78
CA THR A 29 14.24 3.01 -8.56
C THR A 29 13.42 4.20 -8.12
N SER A 30 12.13 4.19 -8.46
CA SER A 30 11.18 5.11 -7.87
C SER A 30 11.37 5.01 -6.37
N PRO A 31 11.69 6.09 -5.66
CA PRO A 31 11.67 6.04 -4.21
C PRO A 31 10.26 5.60 -3.85
N SER A 32 10.14 4.42 -3.26
CA SER A 32 8.93 4.03 -2.56
C SER A 32 8.74 5.12 -1.51
N THR A 33 7.83 6.04 -1.78
CA THR A 33 7.43 7.05 -0.82
C THR A 33 6.75 6.27 0.28
N ALA A 34 7.53 5.85 1.27
CA ALA A 34 6.97 5.39 2.52
C ALA A 34 6.12 6.57 3.00
N THR A 35 4.80 6.46 2.86
CA THR A 35 3.87 7.46 3.36
C THR A 35 4.11 7.51 4.86
N ALA A 36 4.76 8.58 5.31
CA ALA A 36 5.00 8.79 6.73
C ALA A 36 3.65 8.78 7.43
N LEU A 37 3.53 7.99 8.49
CA LEU A 37 2.31 7.95 9.29
C LEU A 37 2.06 9.35 9.87
N PRO A 38 0.80 9.81 9.96
CA PRO A 38 0.48 11.09 10.56
C PRO A 38 1.03 11.18 11.99
N ALA A 39 1.60 12.34 12.34
CA ALA A 39 2.07 12.56 13.70
C ALA A 39 0.91 12.38 14.70
N GLY A 40 1.15 11.59 15.75
CA GLY A 40 0.12 11.29 16.74
C GLY A 40 -0.87 10.18 16.33
N ALA A 41 -0.65 9.50 15.20
CA ALA A 41 -1.47 8.34 14.85
C ALA A 41 -1.25 7.19 15.83
N ILE A 42 -2.33 6.53 16.22
CA ILE A 42 -2.32 5.31 17.00
C ILE A 42 -2.31 4.12 16.04
N THR A 43 -1.26 3.33 16.08
CA THR A 43 -1.17 2.11 15.27
C THR A 43 -1.64 0.91 16.07
N ILE A 44 -2.49 0.09 15.44
CA ILE A 44 -2.97 -1.18 15.98
C ILE A 44 -2.48 -2.29 15.04
N ASP A 45 -1.62 -3.16 15.55
CA ASP A 45 -1.14 -4.30 14.80
C ASP A 45 -2.18 -5.43 14.77
N VAL A 46 -2.39 -6.00 13.59
CA VAL A 46 -3.17 -7.23 13.38
C VAL A 46 -2.17 -8.38 13.43
N VAL A 47 -2.15 -9.11 14.56
CA VAL A 47 -1.08 -10.08 14.87
C VAL A 47 -1.42 -11.52 14.57
N GLY A 48 -2.70 -11.83 14.29
CA GLY A 48 -3.13 -13.18 13.92
C GLY A 48 -4.53 -13.53 14.40
N ILE A 49 -4.99 -14.74 14.08
CA ILE A 49 -6.34 -15.22 14.40
C ILE A 49 -6.33 -15.80 15.83
N ASN A 50 -6.38 -14.97 16.85
CA ASN A 50 -6.21 -15.33 18.26
C ASN A 50 -7.29 -14.73 19.20
N GLY A 51 -8.54 -14.59 18.72
CA GLY A 51 -9.64 -14.00 19.49
C GLY A 51 -9.32 -12.57 19.94
N VAL A 52 -9.38 -12.31 21.23
CA VAL A 52 -9.06 -10.98 21.82
C VAL A 52 -7.57 -10.63 21.75
N ARG A 53 -6.70 -11.58 21.42
CA ARG A 53 -5.26 -11.36 21.24
C ARG A 53 -4.89 -11.13 19.76
N SER A 54 -5.88 -10.97 18.91
CA SER A 54 -5.67 -10.77 17.47
C SER A 54 -5.14 -9.38 17.12
N PHE A 55 -5.28 -8.43 18.03
CA PHE A 55 -4.88 -7.04 17.86
C PHE A 55 -4.00 -6.57 19.01
N SER A 56 -3.06 -5.67 18.72
CA SER A 56 -2.15 -5.11 19.72
C SER A 56 -1.89 -3.62 19.45
N PRO A 57 -2.15 -2.72 20.40
CA PRO A 57 -2.79 -2.96 21.70
C PRO A 57 -4.29 -3.31 21.58
N ASN A 58 -4.81 -4.05 22.54
CA ASN A 58 -6.23 -4.34 22.64
C ASN A 58 -6.67 -4.44 24.12
N PRO A 59 -7.55 -3.55 24.65
CA PRO A 59 -8.11 -2.41 23.92
C PRO A 59 -7.05 -1.36 23.55
N ALA A 60 -7.29 -0.65 22.45
CA ALA A 60 -6.47 0.49 22.06
C ALA A 60 -7.05 1.78 22.64
N THR A 61 -6.23 2.59 23.31
CA THR A 61 -6.65 3.91 23.78
C THR A 61 -6.34 4.95 22.72
N VAL A 62 -7.36 5.63 22.25
CA VAL A 62 -7.27 6.67 21.20
C VAL A 62 -7.76 7.98 21.78
N PRO A 63 -6.89 8.98 22.02
CA PRO A 63 -7.35 10.29 22.49
C PRO A 63 -8.21 11.00 21.43
N PRO A 64 -9.12 11.89 21.84
CA PRO A 64 -9.92 12.67 20.91
C PRO A 64 -9.07 13.41 19.87
N GLY A 65 -9.49 13.39 18.61
CA GLY A 65 -8.80 14.05 17.52
C GLY A 65 -7.57 13.29 16.97
N HIS A 66 -7.22 12.14 17.53
CA HIS A 66 -6.17 11.28 16.99
C HIS A 66 -6.75 10.33 15.94
N VAL A 67 -5.89 9.95 15.00
CA VAL A 67 -6.26 8.98 13.98
C VAL A 67 -5.76 7.59 14.36
N VAL A 68 -6.45 6.56 13.88
CA VAL A 68 -6.08 5.16 14.04
C VAL A 68 -5.65 4.60 12.70
N ILE A 69 -4.65 3.75 12.72
CA ILE A 69 -4.13 3.02 11.57
C ILE A 69 -3.99 1.56 11.98
N TRP A 70 -4.51 0.65 11.18
CA TRP A 70 -4.25 -0.79 11.35
C TRP A 70 -3.09 -1.21 10.48
N HIS A 71 -2.20 -2.00 11.05
CA HIS A 71 -1.05 -2.57 10.37
C HIS A 71 -1.13 -4.09 10.42
N ASN A 72 -1.23 -4.74 9.28
CA ASN A 72 -1.26 -6.20 9.24
C ASN A 72 0.15 -6.77 9.34
N VAL A 73 0.52 -7.27 10.51
CA VAL A 73 1.80 -7.97 10.74
C VAL A 73 1.68 -9.48 10.62
N ASP A 74 0.48 -10.00 10.36
CA ASP A 74 0.24 -11.40 10.10
C ASP A 74 0.55 -11.79 8.64
N SER A 75 0.59 -13.07 8.37
CA SER A 75 0.87 -13.65 7.04
C SER A 75 -0.35 -13.81 6.15
N VAL A 76 -1.56 -13.53 6.65
CA VAL A 76 -2.82 -13.65 5.90
C VAL A 76 -3.53 -12.30 5.80
N THR A 77 -4.45 -12.18 4.84
CA THR A 77 -5.24 -10.97 4.64
C THR A 77 -6.31 -10.83 5.72
N HIS A 78 -6.46 -9.62 6.23
CA HIS A 78 -7.49 -9.25 7.20
C HIS A 78 -8.30 -8.05 6.69
N ARG A 79 -9.49 -7.84 7.30
CA ARG A 79 -10.32 -6.66 7.07
C ARG A 79 -10.99 -6.29 8.37
N VAL A 80 -10.63 -5.14 8.91
CA VAL A 80 -11.14 -4.68 10.20
C VAL A 80 -12.34 -3.77 9.98
N VAL A 81 -13.41 -4.03 10.70
CA VAL A 81 -14.64 -3.24 10.66
C VAL A 81 -15.11 -2.94 12.08
N LEU A 82 -15.54 -1.70 12.33
CA LEU A 82 -16.24 -1.37 13.56
C LEU A 82 -17.64 -2.01 13.55
N ASN A 83 -18.09 -2.45 14.73
CA ASN A 83 -19.38 -3.12 14.86
C ASN A 83 -20.58 -2.22 14.55
N ASP A 84 -20.40 -0.90 14.65
CA ASP A 84 -21.40 0.11 14.29
C ASP A 84 -21.35 0.52 12.81
N GLY A 85 -20.37 0.00 12.05
CA GLY A 85 -20.21 0.25 10.62
C GLY A 85 -19.55 1.58 10.26
N GLN A 86 -19.11 2.39 11.23
CA GLN A 86 -18.46 3.69 10.95
C GLN A 86 -17.08 3.54 10.29
N LEU A 87 -16.44 2.40 10.42
CA LEU A 87 -15.09 2.18 9.93
C LEU A 87 -14.97 0.84 9.24
N ASP A 88 -14.25 0.84 8.12
CA ASP A 88 -13.88 -0.34 7.34
C ASP A 88 -12.53 -0.10 6.70
N THR A 89 -11.54 -0.91 7.06
CA THR A 89 -10.18 -0.77 6.51
C THR A 89 -10.05 -1.24 5.06
N GLY A 90 -11.04 -1.96 4.54
CA GLY A 90 -10.83 -2.77 3.35
C GLY A 90 -9.88 -3.94 3.64
N ASN A 91 -9.49 -4.65 2.60
CA ASN A 91 -8.57 -5.78 2.72
C ASN A 91 -7.14 -5.29 2.98
N LEU A 92 -6.57 -5.75 4.08
CA LEU A 92 -5.18 -5.52 4.46
C LEU A 92 -4.37 -6.78 4.14
N ALA A 93 -3.59 -6.75 3.08
CA ALA A 93 -2.63 -7.81 2.79
C ALA A 93 -1.52 -7.87 3.84
N PRO A 94 -0.76 -8.96 3.96
CA PRO A 94 0.41 -9.02 4.83
C PRO A 94 1.34 -7.82 4.66
N GLY A 95 1.70 -7.16 5.75
CA GLY A 95 2.54 -5.96 5.77
C GLY A 95 1.83 -4.65 5.40
N ALA A 96 0.55 -4.67 5.04
CA ALA A 96 -0.18 -3.48 4.63
C ALA A 96 -0.66 -2.65 5.83
N PHE A 97 -0.72 -1.33 5.62
CA PHE A 97 -1.35 -0.37 6.52
C PHE A 97 -2.72 0.04 5.98
N SER A 98 -3.68 0.29 6.86
CA SER A 98 -4.91 0.96 6.49
C SER A 98 -4.65 2.45 6.17
N ALA A 99 -5.62 3.10 5.53
CA ALA A 99 -5.67 4.56 5.56
C ALA A 99 -5.80 5.05 7.02
N PRO A 100 -5.32 6.27 7.35
CA PRO A 100 -5.60 6.91 8.62
C PRO A 100 -7.11 7.15 8.77
N MET A 101 -7.67 6.79 9.91
CA MET A 101 -9.11 6.88 10.17
C MET A 101 -9.37 7.65 11.46
N THR A 102 -10.30 8.60 11.40
CA THR A 102 -10.79 9.32 12.58
C THR A 102 -12.03 8.59 13.10
N LEU A 103 -12.13 8.49 14.42
CA LEU A 103 -13.25 7.86 15.11
C LEU A 103 -14.05 8.89 15.88
N ASP A 104 -15.36 8.80 15.78
CA ASP A 104 -16.28 9.69 16.51
C ASP A 104 -16.58 9.17 17.93
N GLY A 105 -16.02 8.04 18.32
CA GLY A 105 -16.23 7.47 19.64
C GLY A 105 -15.51 6.16 19.86
N SER A 106 -15.64 5.64 21.08
CA SER A 106 -15.16 4.31 21.44
C SER A 106 -16.06 3.22 20.88
N GLY A 107 -15.52 2.07 20.56
CA GLY A 107 -16.30 0.98 20.00
C GLY A 107 -15.57 -0.34 19.88
N ALA A 108 -16.34 -1.41 19.76
CA ALA A 108 -15.81 -2.74 19.44
C ALA A 108 -15.65 -2.89 17.93
N TYR A 109 -14.65 -3.65 17.54
CA TYR A 109 -14.37 -4.00 16.17
C TYR A 109 -14.01 -5.48 16.03
N HIS A 110 -14.07 -5.97 14.80
CA HIS A 110 -13.71 -7.35 14.48
C HIS A 110 -13.09 -7.42 13.07
N CYS A 111 -12.48 -8.57 12.78
CA CYS A 111 -12.09 -8.88 11.40
C CYS A 111 -13.28 -9.55 10.68
N SER A 112 -13.75 -8.95 9.58
CA SER A 112 -14.89 -9.51 8.83
C SER A 112 -14.56 -10.82 8.09
N VAL A 113 -13.26 -11.08 7.84
CA VAL A 113 -12.78 -12.33 7.22
C VAL A 113 -12.65 -13.46 8.25
N HIS A 114 -12.29 -13.09 9.50
CA HIS A 114 -12.11 -14.01 10.63
C HIS A 114 -12.86 -13.49 11.85
N PRO A 115 -14.18 -13.71 11.96
CA PRO A 115 -15.03 -13.05 12.96
C PRO A 115 -14.69 -13.31 14.42
N SER A 116 -13.87 -14.34 14.71
CA SER A 116 -13.36 -14.59 16.06
C SER A 116 -12.31 -13.56 16.51
N MET A 117 -11.72 -12.81 15.59
CA MET A 117 -10.77 -11.74 15.90
C MET A 117 -11.53 -10.51 16.33
N VAL A 118 -11.43 -10.17 17.60
CA VAL A 118 -12.19 -9.07 18.21
C VAL A 118 -11.28 -8.12 18.96
N GLY A 119 -11.62 -6.84 18.91
CA GLY A 119 -10.92 -5.79 19.61
C GLY A 119 -11.84 -4.66 20.03
N ALA A 120 -11.28 -3.70 20.74
CA ALA A 120 -11.99 -2.51 21.18
C ALA A 120 -11.10 -1.27 21.16
N ILE A 121 -11.71 -0.14 20.88
CA ILE A 121 -11.14 1.19 21.00
C ILE A 121 -11.80 1.90 22.18
N THR A 122 -10.99 2.56 23.00
CA THR A 122 -11.42 3.34 24.14
C THR A 122 -10.86 4.76 24.06
N GLY A 123 -11.51 5.72 24.70
CA GLY A 123 -11.04 7.09 24.82
C GLY A 123 -11.25 7.97 23.58
N ALA A 124 -11.83 7.44 22.48
CA ALA A 124 -12.24 8.25 21.34
C ALA A 124 -13.60 8.92 21.66
N GLY A 125 -13.67 10.23 21.57
CA GLY A 125 -14.88 11.01 21.84
C GLY A 125 -14.60 12.28 22.59
#